data_d15176ccbe588c8058a28d0fa2bbaa29
#
_entry.id   d15176ccbe588c8058a28d0fa2bbaa29
#
_cell.length_a   1.000
_cell.length_b   1.000
_cell.length_c   1.000
_cell.angle_alpha   90.00
_cell.angle_beta   90.00
_cell.angle_gamma   90.00
#
_symmetry.space_group_name_H-M   'P 1'
#
loop_
_entity.id
_entity.type
_entity.pdbx_description
1 polymer ?
#
loop_
_entity_poly.entity_id
_entity_poly.type
_entity_poly.pdbx_seq_one_letter_code
_entity_poly.pdbx_strand_id
1 'polypeptide(L)'
;MTQYTHIRNATGKLTIKNTTFLIDPFLAPKDTYPGFEGTFNYQQRMPMVDLPVSMDNLLSNVTAVVVTHTHLDHWDDTAIKSIPKSLPIFVQNTADKELIISQGFNDVRIIFESLEFNGITLRKTGGSHGTVEMYANPVLAPLAGDAMGVIFEAKGEPTVYLVGDTIWTSDVEKALLRFDPNVIIMNTGYAQILGFEDSIIMGTKDIGRMVVRKPEAKIIAVHMDTVNHTATSRKDVHKFIKGTHIETHVAVPEDGETIVL
;
A
#
# COMPACT_ATOMS: atom_id res chain seq x y z
N MET A 1 -18.53 -4.82 10.68
CA MET A 1 -17.24 -4.94 11.41
C MET A 1 -16.14 -4.73 10.39
N THR A 2 -15.29 -3.76 10.64
CA THR A 2 -14.15 -3.45 9.76
C THR A 2 -12.95 -4.30 10.15
N GLN A 3 -12.25 -4.86 9.16
CA GLN A 3 -11.04 -5.66 9.36
C GLN A 3 -10.05 -5.50 8.21
N TYR A 4 -8.78 -5.65 8.51
CA TYR A 4 -7.70 -5.68 7.53
C TYR A 4 -6.95 -7.00 7.61
N THR A 5 -6.85 -7.70 6.48
CA THR A 5 -6.00 -8.89 6.34
C THR A 5 -4.77 -8.52 5.51
N HIS A 6 -3.61 -8.58 6.13
CA HIS A 6 -2.34 -8.43 5.42
C HIS A 6 -2.07 -9.70 4.62
N ILE A 7 -1.82 -9.57 3.32
CA ILE A 7 -1.47 -10.72 2.49
C ILE A 7 0.05 -10.84 2.41
N ARG A 8 0.71 -9.87 1.83
CA ARG A 8 2.18 -9.66 1.81
C ARG A 8 2.49 -8.34 1.12
N ASN A 9 3.67 -7.77 1.29
CA ASN A 9 4.05 -6.48 0.70
C ASN A 9 3.05 -5.38 1.02
N ALA A 10 2.56 -4.65 0.00
CA ALA A 10 1.43 -3.73 0.07
C ALA A 10 0.08 -4.41 -0.13
N THR A 11 0.07 -5.70 -0.53
CA THR A 11 -1.17 -6.43 -0.79
C THR A 11 -1.92 -6.72 0.50
N GLY A 12 -3.17 -6.26 0.56
CA GLY A 12 -4.06 -6.50 1.69
C GLY A 12 -5.52 -6.59 1.28
N LYS A 13 -6.36 -7.11 2.17
CA LYS A 13 -7.83 -7.09 2.05
C LYS A 13 -8.41 -6.21 3.13
N LEU A 14 -9.04 -5.11 2.75
CA LEU A 14 -9.80 -4.26 3.67
C LEU A 14 -11.29 -4.55 3.52
N THR A 15 -11.88 -5.09 4.57
CA THR A 15 -13.32 -5.33 4.62
C THR A 15 -13.97 -4.26 5.49
N ILE A 16 -14.94 -3.54 4.91
CA ILE A 16 -15.79 -2.56 5.60
C ILE A 16 -17.24 -2.97 5.36
N LYS A 17 -17.96 -3.30 6.42
CA LYS A 17 -19.32 -3.87 6.32
C LYS A 17 -19.32 -5.14 5.45
N ASN A 18 -19.99 -5.10 4.30
CA ASN A 18 -20.12 -6.23 3.35
C ASN A 18 -19.27 -6.01 2.09
N THR A 19 -18.36 -5.05 2.09
CA THR A 19 -17.51 -4.73 0.95
C THR A 19 -16.06 -5.04 1.28
N THR A 20 -15.42 -5.87 0.46
CA THR A 20 -14.01 -6.24 0.59
C THR A 20 -13.23 -5.68 -0.58
N PHE A 21 -12.29 -4.78 -0.29
CA PHE A 21 -11.33 -4.25 -1.24
C PHE A 21 -10.05 -5.10 -1.21
N LEU A 22 -9.62 -5.59 -2.36
CA LEU A 22 -8.27 -6.11 -2.55
C LEU A 22 -7.37 -4.92 -2.91
N ILE A 23 -6.33 -4.68 -2.13
CA ILE A 23 -5.44 -3.53 -2.27
C ILE A 23 -4.12 -4.01 -2.86
N ASP A 24 -3.63 -3.28 -3.87
CA ASP A 24 -2.29 -3.41 -4.46
C ASP A 24 -1.88 -4.89 -4.68
N PRO A 25 -2.59 -5.63 -5.54
CA PRO A 25 -2.40 -7.07 -5.67
C PRO A 25 -1.10 -7.44 -6.39
N PHE A 26 -0.09 -7.84 -5.61
CA PHE A 26 1.16 -8.45 -6.03
C PHE A 26 1.08 -9.96 -5.80
N LEU A 27 0.64 -10.73 -6.81
CA LEU A 27 0.14 -12.10 -6.65
C LEU A 27 1.04 -13.19 -7.24
N ALA A 28 2.16 -12.85 -7.86
CA ALA A 28 3.07 -13.82 -8.46
C ALA A 28 3.65 -14.79 -7.43
N PRO A 29 3.97 -16.02 -7.79
CA PRO A 29 4.76 -16.93 -6.96
C PRO A 29 6.11 -16.34 -6.57
N LYS A 30 6.68 -16.85 -5.48
CA LYS A 30 8.04 -16.50 -5.05
C LYS A 30 9.03 -16.59 -6.23
N ASP A 31 10.02 -15.70 -6.22
CA ASP A 31 11.13 -15.63 -7.19
C ASP A 31 10.72 -15.49 -8.66
N THR A 32 9.49 -14.99 -8.94
CA THR A 32 9.01 -14.83 -10.33
C THR A 32 9.77 -13.75 -11.09
N TYR A 33 10.05 -12.61 -10.46
CA TYR A 33 10.66 -11.45 -11.12
C TYR A 33 12.11 -11.24 -10.68
N PRO A 34 12.96 -10.64 -11.52
CA PRO A 34 14.24 -10.10 -11.04
C PRO A 34 13.98 -8.97 -10.03
N GLY A 35 14.96 -8.69 -9.17
CA GLY A 35 14.91 -7.48 -8.35
C GLY A 35 14.95 -6.22 -9.20
N PHE A 36 14.46 -5.10 -8.68
CA PHE A 36 14.49 -3.80 -9.37
C PHE A 36 15.94 -3.33 -9.53
N GLU A 37 16.38 -3.19 -10.77
CA GLU A 37 17.73 -2.74 -11.08
C GLU A 37 17.99 -1.31 -10.54
N GLY A 38 19.19 -1.07 -10.04
CA GLY A 38 19.56 0.22 -9.45
C GLY A 38 19.01 0.48 -8.03
N THR A 39 18.43 -0.55 -7.39
CA THR A 39 17.91 -0.46 -6.03
C THR A 39 18.69 -1.33 -5.05
N PHE A 40 18.42 -1.16 -3.75
CA PHE A 40 19.00 -2.01 -2.70
C PHE A 40 18.68 -3.49 -2.97
N ASN A 41 19.66 -4.37 -2.76
CA ASN A 41 19.53 -5.81 -2.99
C ASN A 41 19.00 -6.23 -4.39
N TYR A 42 19.26 -5.48 -5.44
CA TYR A 42 18.69 -5.70 -6.77
C TYR A 42 18.96 -7.11 -7.36
N GLN A 43 19.95 -7.84 -6.84
CA GLN A 43 20.22 -9.21 -7.25
C GLN A 43 19.23 -10.23 -6.66
N GLN A 44 18.50 -9.86 -5.60
CA GLN A 44 17.48 -10.70 -4.98
C GLN A 44 16.23 -10.71 -5.85
N ARG A 45 15.78 -11.91 -6.23
CA ARG A 45 14.51 -12.08 -6.95
C ARG A 45 13.33 -11.82 -6.03
N MET A 46 12.22 -11.42 -6.62
CA MET A 46 10.97 -11.10 -5.92
C MET A 46 9.74 -11.74 -6.59
N PRO A 47 8.65 -11.96 -5.85
CA PRO A 47 8.50 -11.80 -4.40
C PRO A 47 9.45 -12.74 -3.64
N MET A 48 9.95 -12.33 -2.48
CA MET A 48 10.87 -13.16 -1.66
C MET A 48 10.15 -14.26 -0.86
N VAL A 49 8.83 -14.18 -0.78
CA VAL A 49 7.94 -15.13 -0.07
C VAL A 49 6.77 -15.54 -0.94
N ASP A 50 6.21 -16.71 -0.69
CA ASP A 50 4.98 -17.18 -1.36
C ASP A 50 3.73 -16.48 -0.80
N LEU A 51 2.60 -16.62 -1.50
CA LEU A 51 1.30 -16.18 -0.97
C LEU A 51 0.95 -17.05 0.25
N PRO A 52 0.45 -16.45 1.34
CA PRO A 52 0.09 -17.19 2.56
C PRO A 52 -1.18 -18.03 2.40
N VAL A 53 -1.95 -17.79 1.35
CA VAL A 53 -3.22 -18.46 1.04
C VAL A 53 -3.31 -18.80 -0.45
N SER A 54 -4.18 -19.75 -0.81
CA SER A 54 -4.45 -20.06 -2.23
C SER A 54 -5.10 -18.86 -2.94
N MET A 55 -4.92 -18.78 -4.26
CA MET A 55 -5.52 -17.73 -5.10
C MET A 55 -7.05 -17.68 -4.94
N ASP A 56 -7.71 -18.84 -4.91
CA ASP A 56 -9.17 -18.93 -4.74
C ASP A 56 -9.61 -18.31 -3.39
N ASN A 57 -8.89 -18.62 -2.31
CA ASN A 57 -9.17 -18.04 -0.99
C ASN A 57 -8.87 -16.55 -0.94
N LEU A 58 -7.80 -16.10 -1.60
CA LEU A 58 -7.44 -14.68 -1.68
C LEU A 58 -8.53 -13.89 -2.40
N LEU A 59 -8.99 -14.37 -3.55
CA LEU A 59 -10.00 -13.69 -4.37
C LEU A 59 -11.43 -13.90 -3.87
N SER A 60 -11.64 -14.86 -2.95
CA SER A 60 -12.97 -15.06 -2.37
C SER A 60 -13.48 -13.81 -1.67
N ASN A 61 -14.76 -13.47 -1.92
CA ASN A 61 -15.45 -12.30 -1.35
C ASN A 61 -14.84 -10.93 -1.70
N VAL A 62 -13.89 -10.85 -2.63
CA VAL A 62 -13.42 -9.56 -3.16
C VAL A 62 -14.53 -8.92 -3.97
N THR A 63 -14.91 -7.69 -3.62
CA THR A 63 -15.96 -6.93 -4.29
C THR A 63 -15.42 -5.83 -5.19
N ALA A 64 -14.20 -5.37 -4.93
CA ALA A 64 -13.50 -4.37 -5.74
C ALA A 64 -12.00 -4.45 -5.51
N VAL A 65 -11.22 -3.84 -6.38
CA VAL A 65 -9.76 -3.71 -6.27
C VAL A 65 -9.39 -2.23 -6.16
N VAL A 66 -8.41 -1.92 -5.34
CA VAL A 66 -7.77 -0.59 -5.30
C VAL A 66 -6.32 -0.77 -5.72
N VAL A 67 -5.91 -0.04 -6.75
CA VAL A 67 -4.52 0.01 -7.21
C VAL A 67 -4.02 1.43 -6.97
N THR A 68 -3.15 1.59 -5.97
CA THR A 68 -2.65 2.93 -5.60
C THR A 68 -1.75 3.50 -6.68
N HIS A 69 -1.01 2.62 -7.36
CA HIS A 69 -0.22 2.89 -8.57
C HIS A 69 0.16 1.57 -9.24
N THR A 70 0.64 1.63 -10.46
CA THR A 70 0.84 0.44 -11.32
C THR A 70 2.28 -0.08 -11.35
N HIS A 71 3.09 0.14 -10.30
CA HIS A 71 4.38 -0.54 -10.17
C HIS A 71 4.19 -2.04 -10.04
N LEU A 72 5.19 -2.81 -10.48
CA LEU A 72 5.13 -4.27 -10.55
C LEU A 72 4.79 -4.94 -9.22
N ASP A 73 5.25 -4.38 -8.11
CA ASP A 73 5.02 -4.89 -6.76
C ASP A 73 3.68 -4.43 -6.14
N HIS A 74 2.84 -3.70 -6.90
CA HIS A 74 1.47 -3.31 -6.57
C HIS A 74 0.44 -3.81 -7.59
N TRP A 75 0.88 -4.08 -8.84
CA TRP A 75 0.02 -4.56 -9.91
C TRP A 75 0.81 -5.44 -10.88
N ASP A 76 0.78 -6.75 -10.70
CA ASP A 76 1.60 -7.68 -11.45
C ASP A 76 0.82 -8.50 -12.51
N ASP A 77 1.56 -9.20 -13.38
CA ASP A 77 1.01 -10.06 -14.42
C ASP A 77 0.10 -11.17 -13.88
N THR A 78 0.37 -11.66 -12.66
CA THR A 78 -0.46 -12.69 -12.03
C THR A 78 -1.79 -12.09 -11.56
N ALA A 79 -1.79 -10.89 -11.00
CA ALA A 79 -3.00 -10.16 -10.68
C ALA A 79 -3.85 -9.90 -11.94
N ILE A 80 -3.20 -9.41 -13.03
CA ILE A 80 -3.86 -9.20 -14.31
C ILE A 80 -4.56 -10.46 -14.82
N LYS A 81 -3.92 -11.63 -14.70
CA LYS A 81 -4.47 -12.92 -15.19
C LYS A 81 -5.53 -13.50 -14.28
N SER A 82 -5.40 -13.34 -12.95
CA SER A 82 -6.22 -14.04 -11.97
C SER A 82 -7.47 -13.27 -11.53
N ILE A 83 -7.43 -11.95 -11.56
CA ILE A 83 -8.54 -11.12 -11.11
C ILE A 83 -9.65 -11.13 -12.18
N PRO A 84 -10.93 -11.40 -11.79
CA PRO A 84 -12.06 -11.36 -12.70
C PRO A 84 -12.18 -9.99 -13.39
N LYS A 85 -12.27 -9.97 -14.72
CA LYS A 85 -12.29 -8.75 -15.52
C LYS A 85 -13.52 -7.85 -15.29
N SER A 86 -14.54 -8.37 -14.63
CA SER A 86 -15.77 -7.65 -14.26
C SER A 86 -15.69 -6.95 -12.90
N LEU A 87 -14.65 -7.23 -12.08
CA LEU A 87 -14.50 -6.53 -10.81
C LEU A 87 -14.20 -5.04 -11.02
N PRO A 88 -14.86 -4.15 -10.28
CA PRO A 88 -14.50 -2.73 -10.27
C PRO A 88 -13.06 -2.52 -9.77
N ILE A 89 -12.28 -1.71 -10.48
CA ILE A 89 -10.92 -1.32 -10.10
C ILE A 89 -10.87 0.19 -9.92
N PHE A 90 -10.36 0.63 -8.77
CA PHE A 90 -10.17 2.04 -8.43
C PHE A 90 -8.70 2.41 -8.58
N VAL A 91 -8.43 3.48 -9.33
CA VAL A 91 -7.09 3.93 -9.70
C VAL A 91 -6.91 5.42 -9.47
N GLN A 92 -5.66 5.89 -9.49
CA GLN A 92 -5.31 7.26 -9.17
C GLN A 92 -5.49 8.28 -10.30
N ASN A 93 -5.31 7.88 -11.57
CA ASN A 93 -5.23 8.79 -12.71
C ASN A 93 -5.67 8.13 -14.03
N THR A 94 -5.66 8.92 -15.11
CA THR A 94 -6.06 8.47 -16.46
C THR A 94 -5.09 7.45 -17.04
N ALA A 95 -3.79 7.61 -16.82
CA ALA A 95 -2.78 6.70 -17.37
C ALA A 95 -2.94 5.28 -16.82
N ASP A 96 -3.10 5.14 -15.49
CA ASP A 96 -3.36 3.86 -14.85
C ASP A 96 -4.69 3.25 -15.31
N LYS A 97 -5.73 4.08 -15.48
CA LYS A 97 -7.01 3.62 -16.01
C LYS A 97 -6.86 3.07 -17.42
N GLU A 98 -6.21 3.76 -18.31
CA GLU A 98 -6.00 3.35 -19.71
C GLU A 98 -5.17 2.07 -19.78
N LEU A 99 -4.11 1.97 -18.97
CA LEU A 99 -3.29 0.77 -18.84
C LEU A 99 -4.14 -0.43 -18.43
N ILE A 100 -4.91 -0.32 -17.34
CA ILE A 100 -5.70 -1.44 -16.81
C ILE A 100 -6.86 -1.82 -17.75
N ILE A 101 -7.47 -0.85 -18.43
CA ILE A 101 -8.45 -1.14 -19.49
C ILE A 101 -7.80 -1.92 -20.64
N SER A 102 -6.58 -1.56 -21.07
CA SER A 102 -5.85 -2.26 -22.12
C SER A 102 -5.53 -3.72 -21.77
N GLN A 103 -5.50 -4.04 -20.47
CA GLN A 103 -5.35 -5.40 -19.91
C GLN A 103 -6.67 -6.18 -19.81
N GLY A 104 -7.76 -5.61 -20.34
CA GLY A 104 -9.05 -6.28 -20.51
C GLY A 104 -10.04 -6.10 -19.35
N PHE A 105 -9.79 -5.20 -18.40
CA PHE A 105 -10.75 -4.90 -17.34
C PHE A 105 -11.84 -3.93 -17.81
N ASN A 106 -13.09 -4.22 -17.43
CA ASN A 106 -14.26 -3.55 -17.99
C ASN A 106 -14.76 -2.37 -17.14
N ASP A 107 -14.47 -2.36 -15.84
CA ASP A 107 -14.94 -1.33 -14.88
C ASP A 107 -13.74 -0.74 -14.14
N VAL A 108 -13.11 0.27 -14.73
CA VAL A 108 -11.97 0.99 -14.14
C VAL A 108 -12.34 2.43 -13.87
N ARG A 109 -12.30 2.84 -12.61
CA ARG A 109 -12.78 4.13 -12.12
C ARG A 109 -11.65 4.92 -11.47
N ILE A 110 -11.52 6.18 -11.85
CA ILE A 110 -10.53 7.09 -11.24
C ILE A 110 -11.12 7.67 -9.95
N ILE A 111 -10.35 7.64 -8.87
CA ILE A 111 -10.62 8.46 -7.69
C ILE A 111 -10.00 9.83 -7.92
N PHE A 112 -10.76 10.79 -8.44
CA PHE A 112 -10.25 12.16 -8.64
C PHE A 112 -10.04 12.87 -7.30
N GLU A 113 -11.11 13.16 -6.58
CA GLU A 113 -11.09 13.67 -5.21
C GLU A 113 -11.77 12.68 -4.26
N SER A 114 -12.95 12.22 -4.65
CA SER A 114 -13.71 11.21 -3.94
C SER A 114 -14.62 10.41 -4.88
N LEU A 115 -14.95 9.20 -4.44
CA LEU A 115 -15.87 8.30 -5.13
C LEU A 115 -16.62 7.48 -4.09
N GLU A 116 -17.91 7.27 -4.31
CA GLU A 116 -18.74 6.41 -3.44
C GLU A 116 -18.92 5.03 -4.05
N PHE A 117 -18.74 3.99 -3.23
CA PHE A 117 -18.95 2.61 -3.61
C PHE A 117 -19.53 1.81 -2.44
N ASN A 118 -20.73 1.24 -2.63
CA ASN A 118 -21.44 0.44 -1.63
C ASN A 118 -21.63 1.15 -0.27
N GLY A 119 -21.85 2.47 -0.27
CA GLY A 119 -21.99 3.28 0.93
C GLY A 119 -20.67 3.52 1.69
N ILE A 120 -19.53 3.35 1.00
CA ILE A 120 -18.20 3.68 1.45
C ILE A 120 -17.65 4.79 0.55
N THR A 121 -17.21 5.89 1.14
CA THR A 121 -16.55 6.96 0.40
C THR A 121 -15.05 6.70 0.38
N LEU A 122 -14.48 6.60 -0.83
CA LEU A 122 -13.05 6.56 -1.07
C LEU A 122 -12.59 7.97 -1.44
N ARG A 123 -11.55 8.49 -0.74
CA ARG A 123 -10.97 9.80 -1.06
C ARG A 123 -9.50 9.67 -1.36
N LYS A 124 -9.09 10.23 -2.49
CA LYS A 124 -7.68 10.30 -2.88
C LYS A 124 -6.93 11.29 -1.98
N THR A 125 -5.74 10.89 -1.53
CA THR A 125 -4.76 11.79 -0.93
C THR A 125 -3.53 11.87 -1.82
N GLY A 126 -2.79 12.97 -1.72
CA GLY A 126 -1.50 13.12 -2.38
C GLY A 126 -0.40 12.37 -1.62
N GLY A 127 0.71 12.21 -2.31
CA GLY A 127 1.95 11.64 -1.79
C GLY A 127 3.13 11.98 -2.71
N SER A 128 4.30 11.47 -2.36
CA SER A 128 5.51 11.59 -3.19
C SER A 128 6.32 10.30 -3.06
N HIS A 129 6.48 9.58 -4.14
CA HIS A 129 7.22 8.33 -4.19
C HIS A 129 8.73 8.59 -4.40
N GLY A 130 9.27 9.48 -3.58
CA GLY A 130 10.66 9.90 -3.59
C GLY A 130 10.86 11.37 -3.21
N THR A 131 12.11 11.78 -3.12
CA THR A 131 12.50 13.14 -2.78
C THR A 131 12.47 14.07 -4.00
N VAL A 132 12.50 15.39 -3.76
CA VAL A 132 12.62 16.39 -4.83
C VAL A 132 13.86 16.15 -5.68
N GLU A 133 14.99 15.72 -5.08
CA GLU A 133 16.22 15.38 -5.78
C GLU A 133 16.02 14.19 -6.74
N MET A 134 15.31 13.14 -6.31
CA MET A 134 14.99 11.99 -7.14
C MET A 134 14.11 12.37 -8.33
N TYR A 135 13.09 13.22 -8.11
CA TYR A 135 12.25 13.72 -9.19
C TYR A 135 12.94 14.74 -10.11
N ALA A 136 14.02 15.36 -9.66
CA ALA A 136 14.87 16.20 -10.53
C ALA A 136 15.75 15.34 -11.48
N ASN A 137 15.92 14.06 -11.19
CA ASN A 137 16.66 13.14 -12.05
C ASN A 137 15.77 12.66 -13.22
N PRO A 138 16.12 12.95 -14.49
CA PRO A 138 15.26 12.65 -15.63
C PRO A 138 15.08 11.15 -15.92
N VAL A 139 15.93 10.29 -15.37
CA VAL A 139 15.81 8.83 -15.48
C VAL A 139 14.89 8.28 -14.38
N LEU A 140 14.97 8.81 -13.17
CA LEU A 140 14.20 8.31 -12.02
C LEU A 140 12.78 8.87 -11.98
N ALA A 141 12.56 10.12 -12.35
CA ALA A 141 11.25 10.75 -12.26
C ALA A 141 10.13 9.95 -12.96
N PRO A 142 10.32 9.46 -14.20
CA PRO A 142 9.31 8.60 -14.85
C PRO A 142 9.13 7.24 -14.17
N LEU A 143 10.19 6.70 -13.53
CA LEU A 143 10.13 5.41 -12.84
C LEU A 143 9.47 5.51 -11.47
N ALA A 144 9.66 6.62 -10.75
CA ALA A 144 8.98 6.90 -9.50
C ALA A 144 7.47 7.13 -9.71
N GLY A 145 7.10 7.86 -10.76
CA GLY A 145 5.71 8.14 -11.11
C GLY A 145 4.93 8.82 -9.99
N ASP A 146 3.62 8.65 -10.05
CA ASP A 146 2.69 9.09 -9.00
C ASP A 146 2.21 7.89 -8.18
N ALA A 147 2.01 8.09 -6.89
CA ALA A 147 1.34 7.13 -6.02
C ALA A 147 0.32 7.84 -5.13
N MET A 148 -0.87 7.30 -5.02
CA MET A 148 -1.92 7.88 -4.16
C MET A 148 -2.01 7.16 -2.82
N GLY A 149 -2.45 7.91 -1.79
CA GLY A 149 -3.09 7.31 -0.65
C GLY A 149 -4.61 7.32 -0.80
N VAL A 150 -5.31 6.54 0.02
CA VAL A 150 -6.77 6.45 0.00
C VAL A 150 -7.34 6.50 1.42
N ILE A 151 -8.29 7.40 1.66
CA ILE A 151 -9.14 7.40 2.86
C ILE A 151 -10.41 6.62 2.56
N PHE A 152 -10.77 5.70 3.43
CA PHE A 152 -12.04 4.97 3.41
C PHE A 152 -12.91 5.44 4.57
N GLU A 153 -14.10 5.95 4.25
CA GLU A 153 -15.09 6.44 5.22
C GLU A 153 -16.42 5.72 5.03
N ALA A 154 -16.99 5.19 6.10
CA ALA A 154 -18.33 4.64 6.10
C ALA A 154 -19.04 4.95 7.41
N LYS A 155 -20.35 5.26 7.35
CA LYS A 155 -21.12 5.59 8.55
C LYS A 155 -21.09 4.46 9.58
N GLY A 156 -20.61 4.78 10.79
CA GLY A 156 -20.55 3.85 11.93
C GLY A 156 -19.36 2.87 11.91
N GLU A 157 -18.40 3.06 11.00
CA GLU A 157 -17.16 2.30 10.92
C GLU A 157 -15.96 3.25 11.13
N PRO A 158 -14.79 2.74 11.55
CA PRO A 158 -13.60 3.56 11.68
C PRO A 158 -13.15 4.12 10.32
N THR A 159 -12.68 5.37 10.31
CA THR A 159 -12.00 5.96 9.15
C THR A 159 -10.63 5.30 8.99
N VAL A 160 -10.38 4.69 7.81
CA VAL A 160 -9.12 4.02 7.49
C VAL A 160 -8.34 4.84 6.48
N TYR A 161 -7.07 5.12 6.76
CA TYR A 161 -6.15 5.75 5.84
C TYR A 161 -5.11 4.73 5.35
N LEU A 162 -5.20 4.35 4.10
CA LEU A 162 -4.13 3.69 3.35
C LEU A 162 -3.19 4.77 2.84
N VAL A 163 -1.97 4.83 3.36
CA VAL A 163 -1.02 5.91 3.05
C VAL A 163 -0.45 5.76 1.63
N GLY A 164 -0.25 4.52 1.17
CA GLY A 164 0.39 4.21 -0.11
C GLY A 164 1.91 4.40 -0.08
N ASP A 165 2.54 4.33 -1.26
CA ASP A 165 3.97 4.52 -1.43
C ASP A 165 4.32 6.00 -1.49
N THR A 166 4.70 6.53 -0.36
CA THR A 166 5.10 7.93 -0.20
C THR A 166 6.14 8.09 0.90
N ILE A 167 7.00 9.06 0.75
CA ILE A 167 7.75 9.63 1.88
C ILE A 167 6.83 10.54 2.69
N TRP A 168 7.29 11.02 3.83
CA TRP A 168 6.52 11.99 4.63
C TRP A 168 6.44 13.35 3.94
N THR A 169 5.23 13.76 3.53
CA THR A 169 4.98 15.01 2.81
C THR A 169 3.95 15.88 3.52
N SER A 170 3.80 17.13 3.03
CA SER A 170 2.71 18.01 3.47
C SER A 170 1.31 17.44 3.15
N ASP A 171 1.19 16.59 2.14
CA ASP A 171 -0.11 16.00 1.77
C ASP A 171 -0.53 14.91 2.76
N VAL A 172 0.44 14.15 3.31
CA VAL A 172 0.18 13.25 4.44
C VAL A 172 -0.31 14.05 5.66
N GLU A 173 0.37 15.16 6.01
CA GLU A 173 -0.06 16.03 7.12
C GLU A 173 -1.48 16.58 6.90
N LYS A 174 -1.79 17.05 5.68
CA LYS A 174 -3.13 17.52 5.33
C LYS A 174 -4.19 16.42 5.46
N ALA A 175 -3.87 15.19 5.02
CA ALA A 175 -4.77 14.06 5.13
C ALA A 175 -5.08 13.73 6.60
N LEU A 176 -4.05 13.68 7.46
CA LEU A 176 -4.21 13.45 8.90
C LEU A 176 -5.08 14.51 9.58
N LEU A 177 -4.90 15.78 9.21
CA LEU A 177 -5.66 16.89 9.78
C LEU A 177 -7.11 16.93 9.27
N ARG A 178 -7.31 16.64 7.98
CA ARG A 178 -8.63 16.76 7.34
C ARG A 178 -9.55 15.62 7.67
N PHE A 179 -9.03 14.39 7.70
CA PHE A 179 -9.86 13.18 7.78
C PHE A 179 -9.82 12.49 9.13
N ASP A 180 -8.89 12.87 10.00
CA ASP A 180 -8.77 12.36 11.36
C ASP A 180 -8.89 10.82 11.46
N PRO A 181 -8.04 10.04 10.74
CA PRO A 181 -8.21 8.60 10.64
C PRO A 181 -8.02 7.88 11.97
N ASN A 182 -8.88 6.87 12.21
CA ASN A 182 -8.78 5.99 13.38
C ASN A 182 -7.76 4.85 13.17
N VAL A 183 -7.56 4.46 11.90
CA VAL A 183 -6.63 3.40 11.49
C VAL A 183 -5.77 3.92 10.33
N ILE A 184 -4.47 3.67 10.40
CA ILE A 184 -3.52 4.13 9.39
C ILE A 184 -2.66 2.94 8.94
N ILE A 185 -2.79 2.54 7.67
CA ILE A 185 -1.99 1.49 7.04
C ILE A 185 -0.84 2.16 6.31
N MET A 186 0.40 1.89 6.76
CA MET A 186 1.61 2.55 6.28
C MET A 186 2.54 1.56 5.57
N ASN A 187 2.98 1.90 4.36
CA ASN A 187 4.05 1.24 3.66
C ASN A 187 5.39 1.71 4.24
N THR A 188 6.07 0.84 5.03
CA THR A 188 7.17 1.22 5.91
C THR A 188 8.49 0.49 5.64
N GLY A 189 8.61 -0.12 4.47
CA GLY A 189 9.78 -0.89 4.07
C GLY A 189 11.06 -0.07 3.85
N TYR A 190 11.02 1.27 3.88
CA TYR A 190 12.15 2.15 3.61
C TYR A 190 12.89 1.75 2.34
N ALA A 191 12.17 1.73 1.21
CA ALA A 191 12.70 1.31 -0.08
C ALA A 191 13.79 2.26 -0.59
N GLN A 192 14.93 1.72 -1.03
CA GLN A 192 16.13 2.50 -1.35
C GLN A 192 16.54 2.35 -2.81
N ILE A 193 16.90 3.50 -3.42
CA ILE A 193 17.56 3.59 -4.72
C ILE A 193 19.05 3.83 -4.50
N LEU A 194 19.90 3.06 -5.17
CA LEU A 194 21.35 3.21 -5.06
C LEU A 194 21.81 4.59 -5.53
N GLY A 195 22.70 5.20 -4.73
CA GLY A 195 23.21 6.56 -4.99
C GLY A 195 22.39 7.68 -4.33
N PHE A 196 21.30 7.35 -3.62
CA PHE A 196 20.53 8.29 -2.81
C PHE A 196 20.55 7.87 -1.34
N GLU A 197 20.61 8.85 -0.43
CA GLU A 197 20.60 8.59 1.02
C GLU A 197 19.18 8.35 1.54
N ASP A 198 18.20 9.04 0.96
CA ASP A 198 16.80 8.95 1.36
C ASP A 198 16.07 7.80 0.66
N SER A 199 14.99 7.36 1.26
CA SER A 199 14.12 6.34 0.70
C SER A 199 13.01 6.93 -0.18
N ILE A 200 12.32 6.05 -0.91
CA ILE A 200 11.15 6.41 -1.72
C ILE A 200 9.82 6.13 -1.01
N ILE A 201 9.83 5.45 0.15
CA ILE A 201 8.66 5.23 1.02
C ILE A 201 9.05 5.41 2.48
N MET A 202 8.07 5.50 3.36
CA MET A 202 8.26 5.67 4.79
C MET A 202 9.06 4.53 5.43
N GLY A 203 9.59 4.76 6.63
CA GLY A 203 10.33 3.79 7.44
C GLY A 203 10.01 3.92 8.93
N THR A 204 10.84 3.29 9.77
CA THR A 204 10.66 3.25 11.23
C THR A 204 10.52 4.62 11.87
N LYS A 205 11.30 5.62 11.43
CA LYS A 205 11.21 6.99 11.96
C LYS A 205 9.83 7.62 11.70
N ASP A 206 9.23 7.31 10.56
CA ASP A 206 7.92 7.81 10.18
C ASP A 206 6.81 7.13 10.97
N ILE A 207 6.98 5.86 11.37
CA ILE A 207 6.08 5.18 12.33
C ILE A 207 6.06 5.97 13.65
N GLY A 208 7.22 6.30 14.20
CA GLY A 208 7.31 7.11 15.43
C GLY A 208 6.66 8.49 15.27
N ARG A 209 6.91 9.14 14.12
CA ARG A 209 6.28 10.42 13.78
C ARG A 209 4.75 10.30 13.67
N MET A 210 4.26 9.21 13.06
CA MET A 210 2.82 8.97 12.89
C MET A 210 2.13 8.82 14.25
N VAL A 211 2.70 8.05 15.20
CA VAL A 211 2.14 7.92 16.55
C VAL A 211 2.07 9.27 17.26
N VAL A 212 3.11 10.11 17.13
CA VAL A 212 3.09 11.46 17.73
C VAL A 212 1.99 12.34 17.11
N ARG A 213 1.78 12.23 15.81
CA ARG A 213 0.75 13.02 15.09
C ARG A 213 -0.67 12.51 15.32
N LYS A 214 -0.84 11.20 15.54
CA LYS A 214 -2.13 10.53 15.70
C LYS A 214 -2.07 9.51 16.85
N PRO A 215 -1.95 9.98 18.12
CA PRO A 215 -1.76 9.11 19.27
C PRO A 215 -2.94 8.20 19.55
N GLU A 216 -4.15 8.52 19.06
CA GLU A 216 -5.34 7.68 19.24
C GLU A 216 -5.56 6.68 18.09
N ALA A 217 -4.79 6.80 16.98
CA ALA A 217 -4.95 5.92 15.85
C ALA A 217 -4.18 4.61 16.02
N LYS A 218 -4.76 3.52 15.50
CA LYS A 218 -4.05 2.25 15.31
C LYS A 218 -3.23 2.32 14.02
N ILE A 219 -1.94 2.09 14.13
CA ILE A 219 -1.04 2.06 12.97
C ILE A 219 -0.76 0.62 12.59
N ILE A 220 -0.82 0.32 11.29
CA ILE A 220 -0.51 -1.00 10.73
C ILE A 220 0.67 -0.80 9.77
N ALA A 221 1.83 -1.36 10.13
CA ALA A 221 3.06 -1.25 9.35
C ALA A 221 3.15 -2.44 8.38
N VAL A 222 3.20 -2.15 7.07
CA VAL A 222 3.23 -3.14 5.98
C VAL A 222 4.31 -2.82 4.94
N HIS A 223 4.38 -3.57 3.85
CA HIS A 223 5.32 -3.39 2.73
C HIS A 223 6.78 -3.65 3.14
N MET A 224 6.99 -4.83 3.74
CA MET A 224 8.31 -5.30 4.20
C MET A 224 8.51 -6.76 3.79
N ASP A 225 9.77 -7.21 3.77
CA ASP A 225 10.19 -8.62 3.63
C ASP A 225 9.75 -9.35 2.36
N THR A 226 9.21 -8.65 1.34
CA THR A 226 8.67 -9.29 0.13
C THR A 226 9.37 -8.86 -1.15
N VAL A 227 9.79 -7.60 -1.24
CA VAL A 227 10.50 -7.05 -2.40
C VAL A 227 11.93 -6.70 -2.05
N ASN A 228 12.81 -6.77 -3.05
CA ASN A 228 14.25 -6.67 -2.84
C ASN A 228 14.70 -5.34 -2.22
N HIS A 229 14.06 -4.24 -2.59
CA HIS A 229 14.57 -2.88 -2.31
C HIS A 229 14.13 -2.30 -0.95
N THR A 230 13.33 -3.02 -0.18
CA THR A 230 13.00 -2.62 1.19
C THR A 230 14.18 -2.87 2.14
N ALA A 231 14.68 -1.81 2.77
CA ALA A 231 15.80 -1.85 3.71
C ALA A 231 15.35 -1.98 5.17
N THR A 232 14.05 -1.91 5.43
CA THR A 232 13.44 -2.15 6.75
C THR A 232 12.62 -3.44 6.70
N SER A 233 12.90 -4.35 7.64
CA SER A 233 12.15 -5.59 7.85
C SER A 233 11.13 -5.46 8.98
N ARG A 234 10.16 -6.41 9.09
CA ARG A 234 9.27 -6.55 10.26
C ARG A 234 10.08 -6.63 11.56
N LYS A 235 11.20 -7.38 11.54
CA LYS A 235 12.10 -7.50 12.68
C LYS A 235 12.67 -6.15 13.12
N ASP A 236 13.01 -5.28 12.17
CA ASP A 236 13.53 -3.95 12.49
C ASP A 236 12.45 -3.07 13.10
N VAL A 237 11.21 -3.14 12.59
CA VAL A 237 10.08 -2.42 13.18
C VAL A 237 9.80 -2.93 14.58
N HIS A 238 9.71 -4.25 14.81
CA HIS A 238 9.56 -4.82 16.14
C HIS A 238 10.66 -4.38 17.12
N LYS A 239 11.93 -4.37 16.66
CA LYS A 239 13.04 -3.87 17.46
C LYS A 239 12.92 -2.38 17.77
N PHE A 240 12.43 -1.58 16.84
CA PHE A 240 12.27 -0.14 17.01
C PHE A 240 11.16 0.20 18.04
N ILE A 241 10.02 -0.51 18.00
CA ILE A 241 8.89 -0.22 18.88
C ILE A 241 9.02 -0.88 20.26
N LYS A 242 9.78 -1.98 20.38
CA LYS A 242 9.86 -2.81 21.59
C LYS A 242 10.26 -2.00 22.82
N GLY A 243 9.45 -2.10 23.89
CA GLY A 243 9.69 -1.42 25.17
C GLY A 243 9.50 0.09 25.12
N THR A 244 8.96 0.63 24.01
CA THR A 244 8.61 2.04 23.90
C THR A 244 7.11 2.26 24.11
N HIS A 245 6.70 3.51 24.33
CA HIS A 245 5.28 3.87 24.49
C HIS A 245 4.47 3.69 23.18
N ILE A 246 5.13 3.56 22.01
CA ILE A 246 4.46 3.38 20.72
C ILE A 246 4.13 1.91 20.43
N GLU A 247 4.64 0.94 21.20
CA GLU A 247 4.44 -0.50 20.95
C GLU A 247 2.96 -0.90 20.90
N THR A 248 2.14 -0.30 21.77
CA THR A 248 0.70 -0.58 21.81
C THR A 248 -0.12 0.04 20.68
N HIS A 249 0.45 1.00 19.97
CA HIS A 249 -0.21 1.71 18.87
C HIS A 249 0.07 1.09 17.50
N VAL A 250 1.12 0.25 17.39
CA VAL A 250 1.63 -0.26 16.12
C VAL A 250 1.44 -1.76 16.02
N ALA A 251 0.67 -2.19 15.04
CA ALA A 251 0.59 -3.59 14.61
C ALA A 251 1.53 -3.83 13.44
N VAL A 252 2.26 -4.93 13.48
CA VAL A 252 3.17 -5.38 12.42
C VAL A 252 2.72 -6.79 12.02
N PRO A 253 1.72 -6.91 11.12
CA PRO A 253 1.12 -8.20 10.82
C PRO A 253 2.07 -9.14 10.07
N GLU A 254 1.96 -10.42 10.38
CA GLU A 254 2.53 -11.48 9.55
C GLU A 254 1.71 -11.68 8.28
N ASP A 255 2.31 -12.36 7.27
CA ASP A 255 1.61 -12.67 6.03
C ASP A 255 0.40 -13.58 6.30
N GLY A 256 -0.77 -13.18 5.84
CA GLY A 256 -2.06 -13.85 6.09
C GLY A 256 -2.76 -13.44 7.38
N GLU A 257 -2.16 -12.61 8.23
CA GLU A 257 -2.77 -12.18 9.49
C GLU A 257 -3.92 -11.19 9.28
N THR A 258 -4.99 -11.37 10.08
CA THR A 258 -6.16 -10.48 10.08
C THR A 258 -6.23 -9.67 11.37
N ILE A 259 -6.40 -8.36 11.23
CA ILE A 259 -6.56 -7.41 12.32
C ILE A 259 -7.99 -6.87 12.29
N VAL A 260 -8.71 -7.01 13.41
CA VAL A 260 -10.01 -6.36 13.60
C VAL A 260 -9.79 -4.91 14.00
N LEU A 261 -10.52 -3.99 13.36
CA LEU A 261 -10.35 -2.55 13.45
C LEU A 261 -11.48 -1.87 14.23
#